data_d3a81c01c97f029f7b76144f27c9aedb
#
_entry.id   d3a81c01c97f029f7b76144f27c9aedb
#
_cell.length_a   1.000
_cell.length_b   1.000
_cell.length_c   1.000
_cell.angle_alpha   90.00
_cell.angle_beta   90.00
_cell.angle_gamma   90.00
#
_symmetry.space_group_name_H-M   'P 1'
#
loop_
_entity.id
_entity.type
_entity.pdbx_description
1 polymer ?
#
loop_
_entity_poly.entity_id
_entity_poly.type
_entity_poly.pdbx_seq_one_letter_code
_entity_poly.pdbx_strand_id
1 'polypeptide(L)'
;MNKLFSQVVGYLKLFLRCAFLLSAVLPGSADALPSFARQTGQSCVACHAGGQFPELTPYGRLFKLTGYTIGQRTALPLSAMVIGSYTKTRNTESSAPSVDFAKDAVALFQTASVFAGGRVTDNIGVFAQVTYDNYSQQNPDTLAWSGHTHADNIDIRYADRLLGPARDLIFGLSLNNNPSVADVWNTVPAWSQYVPTVFGFTGPSTAPIVAQLGQQVVGLGAYTFWNQTVYAEISSYQTAKGAFSFLKAGNQIDTRLKGSNPYVRLAISHEWGPHNVMLGVFGMNANVYPDPAFPSGPVTRYRDRGIDTQYQYLLDPHTVTAQFSYVRESIHGGDVTGVSASAANTLNQMKLKGSYVYRAKLGGSLSYFKTTGSSDSTAYPGLQDDGAGGMTVIPISGSAANNPDTQGWIPELFWSPVQNVRAGIQYFK
;
A
#
# COMPACT_ATOMS: atom_id res chain seq x y z
N MET A 1 -28.43 26.35 -1.29
CA MET A 1 -28.05 25.66 -0.05
C MET A 1 -29.03 24.57 0.37
N ASN A 2 -30.36 24.83 0.35
CA ASN A 2 -31.37 23.86 0.83
C ASN A 2 -31.55 22.56 -0.02
N LYS A 3 -31.35 22.58 -1.35
CA LYS A 3 -31.49 21.38 -2.20
C LYS A 3 -30.36 20.37 -2.01
N LEU A 4 -29.13 20.85 -1.82
CA LEU A 4 -27.96 19.97 -1.61
C LEU A 4 -28.06 19.26 -0.26
N PHE A 5 -28.46 19.99 0.78
CA PHE A 5 -28.65 19.43 2.11
C PHE A 5 -29.77 18.37 2.13
N SER A 6 -30.86 18.60 1.43
CA SER A 6 -31.97 17.64 1.29
C SER A 6 -31.56 16.37 0.54
N GLN A 7 -30.72 16.47 -0.48
CA GLN A 7 -30.20 15.31 -1.20
C GLN A 7 -29.23 14.48 -0.34
N VAL A 8 -28.30 15.12 0.37
CA VAL A 8 -27.37 14.43 1.27
C VAL A 8 -28.11 13.70 2.39
N VAL A 9 -29.14 14.34 2.97
CA VAL A 9 -30.00 13.70 3.99
C VAL A 9 -30.81 12.55 3.39
N GLY A 10 -31.24 12.64 2.12
CA GLY A 10 -31.93 11.57 1.41
C GLY A 10 -31.05 10.35 1.19
N TYR A 11 -29.83 10.54 0.73
CA TYR A 11 -28.86 9.45 0.53
C TYR A 11 -28.38 8.84 1.86
N LEU A 12 -28.19 9.64 2.89
CA LEU A 12 -27.87 9.15 4.22
C LEU A 12 -28.99 8.28 4.81
N LYS A 13 -30.26 8.68 4.61
CA LYS A 13 -31.42 7.88 5.03
C LYS A 13 -31.54 6.58 4.24
N LEU A 14 -31.26 6.60 2.92
CA LEU A 14 -31.26 5.40 2.09
C LEU A 14 -30.14 4.45 2.51
N PHE A 15 -28.93 4.99 2.72
CA PHE A 15 -27.78 4.22 3.21
C PHE A 15 -28.06 3.59 4.59
N LEU A 16 -28.62 4.34 5.53
CA LEU A 16 -28.99 3.83 6.85
C LEU A 16 -30.08 2.76 6.77
N ARG A 17 -31.05 2.88 5.84
CA ARG A 17 -32.07 1.84 5.60
C ARG A 17 -31.47 0.57 5.00
N CYS A 18 -30.59 0.70 4.02
CA CYS A 18 -29.88 -0.45 3.43
C CYS A 18 -28.97 -1.13 4.46
N ALA A 19 -28.24 -0.37 5.28
CA ALA A 19 -27.41 -0.90 6.35
C ALA A 19 -28.26 -1.61 7.43
N PHE A 20 -29.43 -1.05 7.77
CA PHE A 20 -30.36 -1.67 8.73
C PHE A 20 -31.00 -2.95 8.16
N LEU A 21 -31.35 -2.99 6.89
CA LEU A 21 -31.86 -4.19 6.22
C LEU A 21 -30.78 -5.27 6.11
N LEU A 22 -29.52 -4.89 5.80
CA LEU A 22 -28.39 -5.83 5.81
C LEU A 22 -28.13 -6.41 7.21
N SER A 23 -28.25 -5.60 8.26
CA SER A 23 -28.06 -6.06 9.64
C SER A 23 -29.18 -6.98 10.13
N ALA A 24 -30.41 -6.87 9.57
CA ALA A 24 -31.53 -7.71 9.92
C ALA A 24 -31.53 -9.10 9.24
N VAL A 25 -30.73 -9.26 8.16
CA VAL A 25 -30.59 -10.53 7.42
C VAL A 25 -29.39 -11.36 7.89
N LEU A 26 -28.49 -10.78 8.69
CA LEU A 26 -27.37 -11.54 9.25
C LEU A 26 -27.83 -12.32 10.48
N PRO A 27 -27.83 -13.66 10.42
CA PRO A 27 -28.08 -14.47 11.61
C PRO A 27 -27.02 -14.10 12.65
N GLY A 28 -27.45 -13.96 13.91
CA GLY A 28 -26.55 -13.69 15.03
C GLY A 28 -25.38 -14.70 15.05
N SER A 29 -24.15 -14.20 15.26
CA SER A 29 -22.88 -14.95 15.29
C SER A 29 -22.49 -15.61 13.95
N ALA A 30 -22.44 -14.85 12.85
CA ALA A 30 -21.54 -15.20 11.76
C ALA A 30 -20.12 -14.77 12.17
N ASP A 31 -19.38 -15.67 12.81
CA ASP A 31 -17.93 -15.55 13.02
C ASP A 31 -17.21 -15.69 11.68
N ALA A 32 -17.46 -14.76 10.76
CA ALA A 32 -16.68 -14.63 9.52
C ALA A 32 -15.33 -13.97 9.84
N LEU A 33 -14.53 -14.63 10.65
CA LEU A 33 -13.20 -14.17 11.01
C LEU A 33 -12.27 -14.38 9.80
N PRO A 34 -11.41 -13.38 9.45
CA PRO A 34 -10.32 -13.58 8.51
C PRO A 34 -9.45 -14.79 8.84
N SER A 35 -8.75 -15.35 7.86
CA SER A 35 -8.00 -16.60 8.03
C SER A 35 -7.06 -16.60 9.24
N PHE A 36 -6.32 -15.50 9.45
CA PHE A 36 -5.40 -15.39 10.59
C PHE A 36 -6.10 -15.29 11.95
N ALA A 37 -7.27 -14.68 12.00
CA ALA A 37 -8.07 -14.66 13.24
C ALA A 37 -8.59 -16.06 13.59
N ARG A 38 -9.01 -16.86 12.60
CA ARG A 38 -9.37 -18.29 12.82
C ARG A 38 -8.16 -19.12 13.26
N GLN A 39 -6.98 -18.86 12.69
CA GLN A 39 -5.74 -19.56 13.05
C GLN A 39 -5.31 -19.28 14.48
N THR A 40 -5.38 -18.02 14.92
CA THR A 40 -4.85 -17.57 16.22
C THR A 40 -5.89 -17.55 17.34
N GLY A 41 -7.18 -17.60 16.99
CA GLY A 41 -8.27 -17.36 17.94
C GLY A 41 -8.36 -15.90 18.42
N GLN A 42 -7.62 -14.98 17.77
CA GLN A 42 -7.55 -13.58 18.15
C GLN A 42 -8.44 -12.70 17.27
N SER A 43 -8.95 -11.60 17.82
CA SER A 43 -9.68 -10.59 17.06
C SER A 43 -8.74 -9.71 16.22
N CYS A 44 -9.29 -8.99 15.24
CA CYS A 44 -8.50 -8.12 14.34
C CYS A 44 -7.67 -7.08 15.11
N VAL A 45 -8.16 -6.57 16.23
CA VAL A 45 -7.47 -5.56 17.05
C VAL A 45 -6.22 -6.09 17.76
N ALA A 46 -6.10 -7.40 17.93
CA ALA A 46 -4.88 -7.98 18.48
C ALA A 46 -3.69 -7.82 17.55
N CYS A 47 -3.93 -7.94 16.23
CA CYS A 47 -2.90 -7.84 15.21
C CYS A 47 -2.83 -6.47 14.54
N HIS A 48 -3.95 -5.73 14.45
CA HIS A 48 -4.04 -4.44 13.76
C HIS A 48 -4.43 -3.33 14.72
N ALA A 49 -3.67 -2.24 14.74
CA ALA A 49 -3.89 -1.10 15.63
C ALA A 49 -5.29 -0.49 15.39
N GLY A 50 -6.15 -0.57 16.42
CA GLY A 50 -7.54 -0.15 16.32
C GLY A 50 -8.36 -0.93 15.29
N GLY A 51 -7.92 -2.13 14.87
CA GLY A 51 -8.56 -2.93 13.82
C GLY A 51 -8.36 -2.39 12.41
N GLN A 52 -7.42 -1.49 12.20
CA GLN A 52 -7.16 -0.83 10.91
C GLN A 52 -6.01 -1.50 10.15
N PHE A 53 -6.24 -1.83 8.89
CA PHE A 53 -5.21 -2.34 7.99
C PHE A 53 -4.47 -1.16 7.32
N PRO A 54 -3.13 -1.25 7.10
CA PRO A 54 -2.23 -2.37 7.38
C PRO A 54 -1.50 -2.27 8.74
N GLU A 55 -1.78 -1.28 9.56
CA GLU A 55 -1.02 -0.95 10.76
C GLU A 55 -1.02 -2.10 11.77
N LEU A 56 0.15 -2.75 11.94
CA LEU A 56 0.30 -3.89 12.86
C LEU A 56 0.63 -3.42 14.28
N THR A 57 0.00 -4.06 15.26
CA THR A 57 0.42 -4.02 16.67
C THR A 57 1.74 -4.77 16.86
N PRO A 58 2.41 -4.69 18.03
CA PRO A 58 3.54 -5.56 18.35
C PRO A 58 3.23 -7.05 18.16
N TYR A 59 2.06 -7.51 18.59
CA TYR A 59 1.64 -8.90 18.39
C TYR A 59 1.45 -9.25 16.91
N GLY A 60 0.86 -8.35 16.11
CA GLY A 60 0.71 -8.55 14.66
C GLY A 60 2.07 -8.62 13.95
N ARG A 61 3.03 -7.79 14.39
CA ARG A 61 4.42 -7.84 13.88
C ARG A 61 5.11 -9.15 14.28
N LEU A 62 4.96 -9.58 15.53
CA LEU A 62 5.49 -10.86 15.99
C LEU A 62 4.92 -12.03 15.17
N PHE A 63 3.61 -12.04 14.92
CA PHE A 63 2.95 -13.04 14.09
C PHE A 63 3.54 -13.10 12.67
N LYS A 64 3.78 -11.95 12.06
CA LYS A 64 4.42 -11.87 10.72
C LYS A 64 5.88 -12.30 10.76
N LEU A 65 6.64 -11.88 11.77
CA LEU A 65 8.06 -12.21 11.94
C LEU A 65 8.31 -13.68 12.25
N THR A 66 7.36 -14.35 12.90
CA THR A 66 7.41 -15.82 13.12
C THR A 66 6.86 -16.61 11.93
N GLY A 67 6.80 -15.99 10.74
CA GLY A 67 6.40 -16.65 9.51
C GLY A 67 4.91 -17.00 9.45
N TYR A 68 4.03 -16.23 10.10
CA TYR A 68 2.58 -16.47 10.15
C TYR A 68 2.21 -17.82 10.79
N THR A 69 3.06 -18.37 11.67
CA THR A 69 2.90 -19.74 12.20
C THR A 69 2.28 -19.83 13.58
N ILE A 70 2.11 -18.70 14.31
CA ILE A 70 1.46 -18.69 15.63
C ILE A 70 0.01 -19.17 15.51
N GLY A 71 -0.41 -20.02 16.42
CA GLY A 71 -1.75 -20.60 16.48
C GLY A 71 -1.86 -21.95 15.81
N GLN A 72 -3.08 -22.39 15.51
CA GLN A 72 -3.36 -23.71 14.96
C GLN A 72 -3.58 -23.64 13.45
N ARG A 73 -3.25 -24.71 12.74
CA ARG A 73 -3.56 -24.80 11.31
C ARG A 73 -5.08 -24.76 11.10
N THR A 74 -5.55 -23.84 10.29
CA THR A 74 -6.97 -23.73 9.94
C THR A 74 -7.33 -24.60 8.73
N ALA A 75 -8.50 -25.21 8.76
CA ALA A 75 -9.02 -25.99 7.63
C ALA A 75 -9.37 -25.09 6.42
N LEU A 76 -9.75 -23.82 6.66
CA LEU A 76 -10.07 -22.87 5.59
C LEU A 76 -9.19 -21.61 5.71
N PRO A 77 -8.00 -21.59 5.09
CA PRO A 77 -7.08 -20.46 5.17
C PRO A 77 -7.45 -19.31 4.20
N LEU A 78 -8.72 -19.10 3.91
CA LEU A 78 -9.21 -18.11 2.95
C LEU A 78 -10.03 -17.02 3.63
N SER A 79 -9.95 -15.80 3.10
CA SER A 79 -10.83 -14.69 3.40
C SER A 79 -11.04 -13.84 2.15
N ALA A 80 -12.05 -12.97 2.16
CA ALA A 80 -12.35 -12.09 1.04
C ALA A 80 -12.62 -10.66 1.53
N MET A 81 -12.40 -9.70 0.65
CA MET A 81 -12.69 -8.29 0.85
C MET A 81 -13.32 -7.70 -0.41
N VAL A 82 -14.26 -6.79 -0.23
CA VAL A 82 -14.89 -6.03 -1.32
C VAL A 82 -14.84 -4.56 -0.96
N ILE A 83 -14.52 -3.71 -1.93
CA ILE A 83 -14.48 -2.26 -1.78
C ILE A 83 -15.43 -1.64 -2.80
N GLY A 84 -16.38 -0.86 -2.29
CA GLY A 84 -17.17 0.08 -3.05
C GLY A 84 -16.74 1.51 -2.78
N SER A 85 -16.86 2.39 -3.74
CA SER A 85 -16.41 3.77 -3.62
C SER A 85 -17.38 4.76 -4.25
N TYR A 86 -17.30 6.00 -3.79
CA TYR A 86 -17.98 7.15 -4.37
C TYR A 86 -17.01 8.33 -4.29
N THR A 87 -16.56 8.83 -5.43
CA THR A 87 -15.59 9.93 -5.50
C THR A 87 -16.23 11.12 -6.20
N LYS A 88 -15.97 12.34 -5.70
CA LYS A 88 -16.36 13.59 -6.33
C LYS A 88 -15.15 14.50 -6.44
N THR A 89 -14.83 14.93 -7.65
CA THR A 89 -13.77 15.89 -7.95
C THR A 89 -14.32 17.32 -8.07
N ARG A 90 -13.46 18.32 -7.92
CA ARG A 90 -13.86 19.73 -8.13
C ARG A 90 -13.99 20.06 -9.61
N ASN A 91 -13.11 19.49 -10.45
CA ASN A 91 -13.12 19.67 -11.89
C ASN A 91 -13.73 18.44 -12.56
N THR A 92 -15.01 18.52 -12.86
CA THR A 92 -15.74 17.45 -13.54
C THR A 92 -15.27 17.25 -14.99
N GLU A 93 -14.65 18.27 -15.59
CA GLU A 93 -14.07 18.21 -16.95
C GLU A 93 -12.79 17.36 -17.01
N SER A 94 -12.10 17.20 -15.89
CA SER A 94 -10.91 16.33 -15.79
C SER A 94 -11.21 14.90 -15.32
N SER A 95 -12.46 14.57 -15.08
CA SER A 95 -12.86 13.19 -14.78
C SER A 95 -12.58 12.34 -16.00
N ALA A 96 -11.94 11.20 -15.84
CA ALA A 96 -11.64 10.31 -16.95
C ALA A 96 -12.96 9.96 -17.69
N PRO A 97 -13.16 10.44 -18.93
CA PRO A 97 -14.37 10.16 -19.68
C PRO A 97 -14.46 8.65 -19.91
N SER A 98 -15.67 8.10 -19.82
CA SER A 98 -15.90 6.69 -20.02
C SER A 98 -17.31 6.47 -20.56
N VAL A 99 -17.52 5.42 -21.34
CA VAL A 99 -18.85 4.95 -21.73
C VAL A 99 -19.55 4.28 -20.54
N ASP A 100 -18.81 3.83 -19.54
CA ASP A 100 -19.37 3.18 -18.35
C ASP A 100 -19.95 4.19 -17.34
N PHE A 101 -19.44 5.42 -17.35
CA PHE A 101 -19.95 6.54 -16.55
C PHE A 101 -19.63 7.89 -17.19
N ALA A 102 -20.64 8.72 -17.32
CA ALA A 102 -20.54 10.00 -18.04
C ALA A 102 -19.87 11.12 -17.20
N LYS A 103 -19.75 10.95 -15.88
CA LYS A 103 -19.21 11.96 -14.95
C LYS A 103 -18.74 11.31 -13.65
N ASP A 104 -17.99 12.05 -12.84
CA ASP A 104 -17.69 11.68 -11.46
C ASP A 104 -18.95 11.67 -10.57
N ALA A 105 -18.81 11.41 -9.29
CA ALA A 105 -19.91 11.32 -8.33
C ALA A 105 -20.88 10.15 -8.63
N VAL A 106 -20.33 9.01 -8.99
CA VAL A 106 -21.05 7.75 -9.20
C VAL A 106 -20.59 6.73 -8.17
N ALA A 107 -21.50 5.90 -7.68
CA ALA A 107 -21.14 4.77 -6.82
C ALA A 107 -20.55 3.65 -7.67
N LEU A 108 -19.38 3.18 -7.31
CA LEU A 108 -18.62 2.18 -8.06
C LEU A 108 -18.32 0.95 -7.19
N PHE A 109 -18.41 -0.22 -7.80
CA PHE A 109 -17.72 -1.41 -7.32
C PHE A 109 -16.25 -1.27 -7.72
N GLN A 110 -15.36 -1.08 -6.74
CA GLN A 110 -13.96 -0.77 -7.00
C GLN A 110 -13.13 -2.03 -7.18
N THR A 111 -13.03 -2.83 -6.11
CA THR A 111 -12.20 -4.04 -6.09
C THR A 111 -12.85 -5.17 -5.32
N ALA A 112 -12.44 -6.40 -5.65
CA ALA A 112 -12.66 -7.58 -4.83
C ALA A 112 -11.33 -8.32 -4.66
N SER A 113 -10.99 -8.69 -3.43
CA SER A 113 -9.78 -9.44 -3.11
C SER A 113 -10.11 -10.75 -2.43
N VAL A 114 -9.36 -11.79 -2.78
CA VAL A 114 -9.31 -13.05 -2.04
C VAL A 114 -7.93 -13.17 -1.41
N PHE A 115 -7.92 -13.49 -0.12
CA PHE A 115 -6.70 -13.72 0.65
C PHE A 115 -6.59 -15.20 0.97
N ALA A 116 -5.40 -15.75 0.74
CA ALA A 116 -4.99 -17.04 1.26
C ALA A 116 -3.87 -16.81 2.28
N GLY A 117 -4.06 -17.25 3.52
CA GLY A 117 -3.06 -16.97 4.55
C GLY A 117 -3.14 -17.93 5.71
N GLY A 118 -1.96 -18.38 6.17
CA GLY A 118 -1.86 -19.25 7.32
C GLY A 118 -0.58 -20.05 7.41
N ARG A 119 -0.53 -20.83 8.47
CA ARG A 119 0.53 -21.78 8.76
C ARG A 119 0.49 -22.95 7.78
N VAL A 120 1.57 -23.17 7.05
CA VAL A 120 1.78 -24.30 6.14
C VAL A 120 2.49 -25.45 6.86
N THR A 121 3.60 -25.13 7.53
CA THR A 121 4.36 -26.02 8.41
C THR A 121 4.59 -25.34 9.78
N ASP A 122 5.35 -25.93 10.65
CA ASP A 122 5.70 -25.33 11.94
C ASP A 122 6.53 -24.04 11.80
N ASN A 123 7.31 -23.96 10.72
CA ASN A 123 8.23 -22.86 10.46
C ASN A 123 7.89 -22.06 9.21
N ILE A 124 6.92 -22.50 8.39
CA ILE A 124 6.57 -21.86 7.12
C ILE A 124 5.11 -21.44 7.13
N GLY A 125 4.87 -20.18 6.80
CA GLY A 125 3.55 -19.67 6.54
C GLY A 125 3.51 -18.75 5.32
N VAL A 126 2.31 -18.41 4.92
CA VAL A 126 2.01 -17.68 3.69
C VAL A 126 1.00 -16.60 3.96
N PHE A 127 1.17 -15.46 3.32
CA PHE A 127 0.16 -14.46 3.05
C PHE A 127 0.12 -14.21 1.54
N ALA A 128 -1.03 -14.40 0.92
CA ALA A 128 -1.24 -14.14 -0.50
C ALA A 128 -2.56 -13.43 -0.72
N GLN A 129 -2.56 -12.42 -1.57
CA GLN A 129 -3.71 -11.65 -1.98
C GLN A 129 -3.80 -11.65 -3.50
N VAL A 130 -4.98 -11.97 -4.02
CA VAL A 130 -5.34 -11.83 -5.43
C VAL A 130 -6.49 -10.84 -5.50
N THR A 131 -6.34 -9.82 -6.32
CA THR A 131 -7.30 -8.72 -6.43
C THR A 131 -7.87 -8.65 -7.85
N TYR A 132 -9.17 -8.50 -7.94
CA TYR A 132 -9.88 -8.07 -9.13
C TYR A 132 -10.13 -6.57 -9.02
N ASP A 133 -9.56 -5.81 -9.94
CA ASP A 133 -9.82 -4.38 -10.10
C ASP A 133 -10.78 -4.16 -11.25
N ASN A 134 -11.95 -3.56 -10.95
CA ASN A 134 -12.98 -3.36 -11.96
C ASN A 134 -12.61 -2.30 -13.01
N TYR A 135 -11.77 -1.34 -12.62
CA TYR A 135 -11.34 -0.22 -13.48
C TYR A 135 -9.81 -0.23 -13.63
N SER A 136 -9.27 -1.34 -14.10
CA SER A 136 -7.83 -1.55 -14.22
C SER A 136 -7.26 -1.03 -15.53
N GLN A 137 -7.99 -1.22 -16.63
CA GLN A 137 -7.53 -0.85 -17.97
C GLN A 137 -8.63 -0.11 -18.70
N GLN A 138 -8.27 1.03 -19.30
CA GLN A 138 -9.16 1.77 -20.18
C GLN A 138 -8.73 1.57 -21.62
N ASN A 139 -9.68 1.18 -22.47
CA ASN A 139 -9.46 1.10 -23.91
C ASN A 139 -9.34 2.52 -24.45
N PRO A 140 -8.23 2.89 -25.13
CA PRO A 140 -8.01 4.26 -25.60
C PRO A 140 -8.99 4.69 -26.69
N ASP A 141 -9.51 3.73 -27.51
CA ASP A 141 -10.37 4.03 -28.63
C ASP A 141 -11.83 4.16 -28.23
N THR A 142 -12.29 3.29 -27.32
CA THR A 142 -13.70 3.22 -26.90
C THR A 142 -13.94 3.90 -25.55
N LEU A 143 -12.89 4.25 -24.81
CA LEU A 143 -12.93 4.77 -23.44
C LEU A 143 -13.68 3.85 -22.44
N ALA A 144 -13.93 2.59 -22.81
CA ALA A 144 -14.53 1.59 -21.95
C ALA A 144 -13.47 1.05 -20.96
N TRP A 145 -13.87 0.86 -19.71
CA TRP A 145 -13.06 0.20 -18.70
C TRP A 145 -13.22 -1.32 -18.77
N SER A 146 -12.15 -2.03 -18.49
CA SER A 146 -12.14 -3.48 -18.29
C SER A 146 -11.53 -3.84 -16.96
N GLY A 147 -12.18 -4.79 -16.28
CA GLY A 147 -11.68 -5.36 -15.04
C GLY A 147 -10.58 -6.37 -15.30
N HIS A 148 -9.68 -6.51 -14.31
CA HIS A 148 -8.55 -7.41 -14.40
C HIS A 148 -8.25 -8.07 -13.05
N THR A 149 -7.86 -9.34 -13.08
CA THR A 149 -7.45 -10.09 -11.89
C THR A 149 -5.93 -10.25 -11.87
N HIS A 150 -5.32 -9.93 -10.75
CA HIS A 150 -3.87 -9.97 -10.61
C HIS A 150 -3.42 -10.39 -9.21
N ALA A 151 -2.19 -10.91 -9.13
CA ALA A 151 -1.49 -11.11 -7.87
C ALA A 151 -1.19 -9.74 -7.24
N ASP A 152 -1.69 -9.51 -6.04
CA ASP A 152 -1.49 -8.25 -5.32
C ASP A 152 -0.30 -8.40 -4.35
N ASN A 153 -0.52 -8.83 -3.12
CA ASN A 153 0.52 -8.98 -2.13
C ASN A 153 0.80 -10.46 -1.84
N ILE A 154 2.04 -10.89 -1.99
CA ILE A 154 2.47 -12.25 -1.69
C ILE A 154 3.71 -12.19 -0.80
N ASP A 155 3.65 -12.87 0.35
CA ASP A 155 4.75 -13.00 1.30
C ASP A 155 4.75 -14.43 1.86
N ILE A 156 5.80 -15.17 1.56
CA ILE A 156 6.05 -16.54 2.05
C ILE A 156 7.24 -16.46 2.97
N ARG A 157 7.07 -16.89 4.22
CA ARG A 157 8.12 -16.82 5.23
C ARG A 157 8.46 -18.17 5.80
N TYR A 158 9.75 -18.44 5.92
CA TYR A 158 10.32 -19.38 6.86
C TYR A 158 10.81 -18.60 8.06
N ALA A 159 10.49 -19.03 9.27
CA ALA A 159 11.02 -18.43 10.48
C ALA A 159 11.28 -19.49 11.55
N ASP A 160 12.29 -19.20 12.38
CA ASP A 160 12.55 -19.96 13.59
C ASP A 160 12.88 -18.98 14.74
N ARG A 161 12.76 -19.45 15.96
CA ARG A 161 12.92 -18.65 17.15
C ARG A 161 13.73 -19.36 18.21
N LEU A 162 14.83 -18.77 18.62
CA LEU A 162 15.69 -19.23 19.69
C LEU A 162 15.37 -18.46 20.96
N LEU A 163 14.79 -19.15 21.95
CA LEU A 163 14.50 -18.61 23.26
C LEU A 163 15.55 -19.11 24.28
N GLY A 164 16.04 -18.21 25.11
CA GLY A 164 16.97 -18.51 26.20
C GLY A 164 16.83 -17.50 27.34
N PRO A 165 17.50 -17.71 28.48
CA PRO A 165 17.31 -16.89 29.69
C PRO A 165 17.57 -15.39 29.50
N ALA A 166 18.40 -15.02 28.53
CA ALA A 166 18.76 -13.63 28.24
C ALA A 166 18.64 -13.28 26.75
N ARG A 167 18.01 -14.14 25.93
CA ARG A 167 17.87 -13.87 24.49
C ARG A 167 16.56 -14.40 23.94
N ASP A 168 15.96 -13.60 23.12
CA ASP A 168 14.85 -13.94 22.23
C ASP A 168 15.30 -13.55 20.81
N LEU A 169 15.60 -14.53 19.98
CA LEU A 169 16.08 -14.28 18.61
C LEU A 169 15.16 -14.96 17.63
N ILE A 170 14.44 -14.14 16.84
CA ILE A 170 13.72 -14.57 15.66
C ILE A 170 14.63 -14.36 14.45
N PHE A 171 14.72 -15.35 13.58
CA PHE A 171 15.39 -15.23 12.29
C PHE A 171 14.58 -15.95 11.22
N GLY A 172 14.65 -15.44 10.00
CA GLY A 172 13.84 -16.02 8.93
C GLY A 172 14.26 -15.61 7.54
N LEU A 173 13.60 -16.24 6.59
CA LEU A 173 13.68 -15.95 5.17
C LEU A 173 12.32 -15.46 4.67
N SER A 174 12.32 -14.55 3.71
CA SER A 174 11.11 -14.02 3.06
C SER A 174 11.25 -14.17 1.56
N LEU A 175 10.22 -14.71 0.91
CA LEU A 175 10.00 -14.64 -0.52
C LEU A 175 8.75 -13.81 -0.76
N ASN A 176 8.89 -12.64 -1.40
CA ASN A 176 7.80 -11.69 -1.56
C ASN A 176 7.80 -11.03 -2.94
N ASN A 177 6.70 -10.36 -3.28
CA ASN A 177 6.56 -9.62 -4.52
C ASN A 177 6.51 -8.10 -4.33
N ASN A 178 6.83 -7.61 -3.13
CA ASN A 178 6.71 -6.19 -2.83
C ASN A 178 7.53 -5.82 -1.58
N PRO A 179 8.47 -4.84 -1.65
CA PRO A 179 9.17 -4.36 -0.47
C PRO A 179 8.24 -3.88 0.65
N SER A 180 7.06 -3.33 0.31
CA SER A 180 6.11 -2.86 1.31
C SER A 180 5.40 -3.99 2.05
N VAL A 181 5.15 -5.11 1.40
CA VAL A 181 4.58 -6.29 2.08
C VAL A 181 5.63 -6.98 2.95
N ALA A 182 6.91 -6.86 2.64
CA ALA A 182 7.99 -7.34 3.49
C ALA A 182 8.12 -6.52 4.77
N ASP A 183 7.94 -5.19 4.70
CA ASP A 183 8.03 -4.29 5.84
C ASP A 183 7.01 -4.63 6.93
N VAL A 184 7.50 -4.84 8.15
CA VAL A 184 6.64 -5.23 9.29
C VAL A 184 5.99 -4.04 10.00
N TRP A 185 6.43 -2.81 9.75
CA TRP A 185 5.83 -1.59 10.32
C TRP A 185 4.91 -0.86 9.35
N ASN A 186 4.94 -1.23 8.05
CA ASN A 186 4.17 -0.59 6.99
C ASN A 186 4.37 0.94 6.91
N THR A 187 5.56 1.41 7.21
CA THR A 187 5.95 2.82 7.16
C THR A 187 6.54 3.20 5.81
N VAL A 188 7.23 2.24 5.17
CA VAL A 188 7.76 2.39 3.82
C VAL A 188 6.70 1.90 2.85
N PRO A 189 6.65 2.37 1.76
CA PRO A 189 5.74 2.88 0.78
C PRO A 189 4.23 2.74 1.08
N ALA A 190 3.80 2.01 2.08
CA ALA A 190 2.37 1.90 2.41
C ALA A 190 1.79 3.29 2.71
N TRP A 191 0.88 3.71 1.86
CA TRP A 191 0.19 4.96 2.05
C TRP A 191 -1.09 4.97 1.22
N SER A 192 -2.09 5.74 1.67
CA SER A 192 -3.36 5.90 0.95
C SER A 192 -4.09 4.59 0.66
N GLN A 193 -4.01 3.62 1.54
CA GLN A 193 -4.88 2.45 1.44
C GLN A 193 -6.36 2.87 1.54
N TYR A 194 -7.22 2.14 0.87
CA TYR A 194 -8.65 2.42 0.75
C TYR A 194 -9.00 3.64 -0.13
N VAL A 195 -8.08 4.18 -0.90
CA VAL A 195 -8.36 5.30 -1.78
C VAL A 195 -8.72 4.78 -3.17
N PRO A 196 -9.93 5.03 -3.65
CA PRO A 196 -10.28 4.75 -5.04
C PRO A 196 -9.57 5.72 -5.97
N THR A 197 -9.10 5.23 -7.10
CA THR A 197 -8.23 5.96 -8.03
C THR A 197 -8.85 6.26 -9.38
N VAL A 198 -10.10 5.84 -9.62
CA VAL A 198 -10.75 6.00 -10.93
C VAL A 198 -10.98 7.47 -11.29
N PHE A 199 -11.27 8.29 -10.30
CA PHE A 199 -11.50 9.72 -10.49
C PHE A 199 -10.46 10.54 -9.75
N GLY A 200 -9.62 11.23 -10.49
CA GLY A 200 -8.71 12.23 -9.97
C GLY A 200 -7.52 11.69 -9.17
N PHE A 201 -6.82 12.62 -8.57
CA PHE A 201 -5.58 12.40 -7.86
C PHE A 201 -5.81 11.85 -6.45
N THR A 202 -5.05 10.86 -6.08
CA THR A 202 -5.15 10.17 -4.78
C THR A 202 -3.85 10.11 -3.98
N GLY A 203 -2.78 10.69 -4.48
CA GLY A 203 -1.47 10.69 -3.84
C GLY A 203 -0.41 11.41 -4.68
N PRO A 204 0.87 11.31 -4.32
CA PRO A 204 1.95 11.87 -5.12
C PRO A 204 2.01 11.20 -6.49
N SER A 205 2.19 12.00 -7.53
CA SER A 205 2.29 11.54 -8.92
C SER A 205 3.55 10.72 -9.18
N THR A 206 4.59 10.93 -8.39
CA THR A 206 5.88 10.28 -8.50
C THR A 206 6.29 9.71 -7.15
N ALA A 207 6.83 8.51 -7.14
CA ALA A 207 7.29 7.83 -5.94
C ALA A 207 8.73 7.31 -6.13
N PRO A 208 9.51 7.14 -5.05
CA PRO A 208 10.82 6.47 -5.08
C PRO A 208 10.70 5.03 -5.58
N ILE A 209 11.79 4.49 -6.14
CA ILE A 209 11.82 3.15 -6.75
C ILE A 209 11.37 2.06 -5.78
N VAL A 210 11.71 2.16 -4.50
CA VAL A 210 11.29 1.21 -3.47
C VAL A 210 9.77 1.08 -3.35
N ALA A 211 9.03 2.13 -3.70
CA ALA A 211 7.57 2.16 -3.69
C ALA A 211 6.93 1.70 -5.02
N GLN A 212 7.70 1.63 -6.10
CA GLN A 212 7.20 1.31 -7.45
C GLN A 212 7.31 -0.18 -7.80
N LEU A 213 8.07 -0.97 -7.04
CA LEU A 213 8.39 -2.35 -7.38
C LEU A 213 7.28 -3.36 -7.05
N GLY A 214 6.21 -2.92 -6.40
CA GLY A 214 5.13 -3.82 -5.99
C GLY A 214 4.56 -4.63 -7.15
N GLN A 215 4.32 -5.94 -6.90
CA GLN A 215 3.61 -6.85 -7.82
C GLN A 215 4.36 -7.18 -9.14
N GLN A 216 5.58 -6.72 -9.31
CA GLN A 216 6.38 -6.91 -10.54
C GLN A 216 7.67 -7.70 -10.28
N VAL A 217 8.05 -7.82 -9.02
CA VAL A 217 9.35 -8.36 -8.61
C VAL A 217 9.22 -9.65 -7.81
N VAL A 218 10.33 -10.36 -7.74
CA VAL A 218 10.61 -11.38 -6.73
C VAL A 218 11.69 -10.83 -5.79
N GLY A 219 11.36 -10.73 -4.50
CA GLY A 219 12.28 -10.43 -3.41
C GLY A 219 12.61 -11.68 -2.62
N LEU A 220 13.88 -11.95 -2.44
CA LEU A 220 14.37 -12.98 -1.52
C LEU A 220 15.19 -12.29 -0.44
N GLY A 221 14.77 -12.42 0.81
CA GLY A 221 15.39 -11.76 1.94
C GLY A 221 15.65 -12.67 3.12
N ALA A 222 16.59 -12.25 3.96
CA ALA A 222 16.82 -12.80 5.27
C ALA A 222 16.65 -11.69 6.32
N TYR A 223 16.06 -12.01 7.45
CA TYR A 223 15.83 -11.06 8.53
C TYR A 223 16.08 -11.67 9.90
N THR A 224 16.30 -10.79 10.87
CA THR A 224 16.41 -11.15 12.28
C THR A 224 15.75 -10.08 13.15
N PHE A 225 15.18 -10.51 14.28
CA PHE A 225 14.63 -9.64 15.31
C PHE A 225 15.13 -10.10 16.66
N TRP A 226 16.04 -9.33 17.26
CA TRP A 226 16.72 -9.65 18.50
C TRP A 226 16.09 -8.94 19.68
N ASN A 227 15.73 -9.71 20.70
CA ASN A 227 15.12 -9.27 21.96
C ASN A 227 13.94 -8.31 21.76
N GLN A 228 13.17 -8.52 20.68
CA GLN A 228 12.04 -7.68 20.29
C GLN A 228 12.41 -6.19 20.16
N THR A 229 13.71 -5.90 20.04
CA THR A 229 14.25 -4.55 20.02
C THR A 229 14.95 -4.22 18.72
N VAL A 230 15.86 -5.06 18.24
CA VAL A 230 16.70 -4.78 17.06
C VAL A 230 16.26 -5.65 15.89
N TYR A 231 15.82 -5.02 14.83
CA TYR A 231 15.49 -5.67 13.56
C TYR A 231 16.55 -5.37 12.52
N ALA A 232 16.93 -6.38 11.76
CA ALA A 232 17.79 -6.25 10.60
C ALA A 232 17.26 -7.12 9.46
N GLU A 233 17.33 -6.61 8.24
CA GLU A 233 16.93 -7.29 7.01
C GLU A 233 17.90 -6.97 5.88
N ILE A 234 18.18 -7.98 5.07
CA ILE A 234 18.82 -7.86 3.76
C ILE A 234 17.99 -8.64 2.76
N SER A 235 17.62 -8.01 1.65
CA SER A 235 16.83 -8.61 0.58
C SER A 235 17.43 -8.28 -0.78
N SER A 236 17.18 -9.13 -1.77
CA SER A 236 17.55 -8.91 -3.17
C SER A 236 16.31 -9.01 -4.04
N TYR A 237 16.08 -7.98 -4.86
CA TYR A 237 14.94 -7.90 -5.76
C TYR A 237 15.36 -8.11 -7.22
N GLN A 238 14.55 -8.84 -7.96
CA GLN A 238 14.66 -9.03 -9.40
C GLN A 238 13.27 -8.98 -10.02
N THR A 239 13.19 -8.72 -11.33
CA THR A 239 11.91 -8.85 -12.04
C THR A 239 11.39 -10.28 -11.91
N ALA A 240 10.14 -10.46 -11.55
CA ALA A 240 9.51 -11.77 -11.42
C ALA A 240 9.39 -12.45 -12.80
N LYS A 241 10.09 -13.58 -12.97
CA LYS A 241 10.12 -14.36 -14.22
C LYS A 241 10.37 -15.84 -13.96
N GLY A 242 10.16 -16.67 -14.97
CA GLY A 242 10.40 -18.12 -14.88
C GLY A 242 9.57 -18.77 -13.78
N ALA A 243 10.20 -19.51 -12.89
CA ALA A 243 9.53 -20.16 -11.77
C ALA A 243 8.83 -19.18 -10.79
N PHE A 244 9.25 -17.93 -10.76
CA PHE A 244 8.68 -16.89 -9.90
C PHE A 244 7.62 -16.03 -10.60
N SER A 245 7.21 -16.36 -11.82
CA SER A 245 6.23 -15.60 -12.59
C SER A 245 4.85 -15.51 -11.91
N PHE A 246 4.51 -16.45 -11.03
CA PHE A 246 3.28 -16.42 -10.25
C PHE A 246 3.18 -15.20 -9.32
N LEU A 247 4.31 -14.63 -8.89
CA LEU A 247 4.38 -13.45 -8.03
C LEU A 247 3.88 -12.16 -8.73
N LYS A 248 3.83 -12.18 -10.05
CA LYS A 248 3.31 -11.09 -10.86
C LYS A 248 2.10 -11.49 -11.71
N ALA A 249 1.48 -12.63 -11.43
CA ALA A 249 0.39 -13.15 -12.26
C ALA A 249 -0.67 -12.08 -12.50
N GLY A 250 -1.03 -11.86 -13.76
CA GLY A 250 -1.96 -10.84 -14.16
C GLY A 250 -1.40 -9.40 -14.23
N ASN A 251 -0.23 -9.11 -13.71
CA ASN A 251 0.37 -7.77 -13.77
C ASN A 251 1.25 -7.60 -15.01
N GLN A 252 1.21 -6.41 -15.59
CA GLN A 252 2.21 -5.95 -16.55
C GLN A 252 3.50 -5.59 -15.83
N ILE A 253 4.61 -5.66 -16.55
CA ILE A 253 5.90 -5.24 -16.00
C ILE A 253 6.22 -3.86 -16.58
N ASP A 254 6.02 -2.83 -15.76
CA ASP A 254 6.34 -1.46 -16.11
C ASP A 254 7.77 -1.09 -15.67
N THR A 255 8.31 -1.83 -14.69
CA THR A 255 9.66 -1.64 -14.17
C THR A 255 10.47 -2.93 -14.27
N ARG A 256 11.35 -3.00 -15.25
CA ARG A 256 12.20 -4.19 -15.44
C ARG A 256 13.60 -3.98 -14.89
N LEU A 257 13.96 -4.80 -13.92
CA LEU A 257 15.23 -4.73 -13.20
C LEU A 257 16.33 -5.54 -13.90
N LYS A 258 17.56 -5.00 -13.89
CA LYS A 258 18.78 -5.70 -14.29
C LYS A 258 19.49 -6.32 -13.10
N GLY A 259 19.68 -7.64 -13.14
CA GLY A 259 20.44 -8.36 -12.12
C GLY A 259 19.79 -8.33 -10.73
N SER A 260 20.64 -8.35 -9.72
CA SER A 260 20.27 -8.31 -8.30
C SER A 260 20.25 -6.88 -7.79
N ASN A 261 19.18 -6.50 -7.10
CA ASN A 261 18.94 -5.14 -6.61
C ASN A 261 18.76 -5.21 -5.09
N PRO A 262 19.81 -4.87 -4.32
CA PRO A 262 19.80 -5.04 -2.88
C PRO A 262 18.91 -4.02 -2.16
N TYR A 263 18.21 -4.52 -1.14
CA TYR A 263 17.50 -3.75 -0.14
C TYR A 263 18.03 -4.11 1.24
N VAL A 264 18.19 -3.14 2.11
CA VAL A 264 18.62 -3.31 3.50
C VAL A 264 17.74 -2.49 4.43
N ARG A 265 17.47 -3.00 5.63
CA ARG A 265 16.74 -2.30 6.68
C ARG A 265 17.33 -2.61 8.05
N LEU A 266 17.45 -1.59 8.88
CA LEU A 266 17.73 -1.68 10.31
C LEU A 266 16.66 -0.88 11.06
N ALA A 267 16.13 -1.43 12.14
CA ALA A 267 15.20 -0.72 13.01
C ALA A 267 15.41 -1.07 14.47
N ILE A 268 15.12 -0.09 15.33
CA ILE A 268 15.07 -0.27 16.76
C ILE A 268 13.64 -0.05 17.21
N SER A 269 13.09 -0.97 18.00
CA SER A 269 11.75 -0.89 18.58
C SER A 269 11.83 -0.99 20.09
N HIS A 270 10.98 -0.25 20.78
CA HIS A 270 10.88 -0.30 22.23
C HIS A 270 9.42 -0.23 22.68
N GLU A 271 9.08 -1.08 23.65
CA GLU A 271 7.73 -1.20 24.21
C GLU A 271 7.75 -0.91 25.70
N TRP A 272 6.81 -0.10 26.18
CA TRP A 272 6.62 0.18 27.62
C TRP A 272 5.13 0.42 27.91
N GLY A 273 4.54 -0.42 28.74
CA GLY A 273 3.08 -0.38 28.99
C GLY A 273 2.27 -0.42 27.67
N PRO A 274 1.37 0.54 27.43
CA PRO A 274 0.60 0.59 26.20
C PRO A 274 1.33 1.24 25.02
N HIS A 275 2.56 1.67 25.21
CA HIS A 275 3.32 2.43 24.21
C HIS A 275 4.27 1.53 23.43
N ASN A 276 4.41 1.80 22.14
CA ASN A 276 5.44 1.23 21.28
C ASN A 276 6.02 2.32 20.38
N VAL A 277 7.33 2.35 20.25
CA VAL A 277 8.04 3.24 19.33
C VAL A 277 9.00 2.43 18.47
N MET A 278 9.14 2.82 17.21
CA MET A 278 10.16 2.30 16.29
C MET A 278 10.84 3.45 15.58
N LEU A 279 12.14 3.33 15.40
CA LEU A 279 12.97 4.16 14.54
C LEU A 279 13.73 3.24 13.58
N GLY A 280 13.65 3.50 12.28
CA GLY A 280 14.25 2.70 11.23
C GLY A 280 15.03 3.51 10.21
N VAL A 281 15.97 2.83 9.57
CA VAL A 281 16.66 3.28 8.37
C VAL A 281 16.63 2.17 7.33
N PHE A 282 16.52 2.54 6.07
CA PHE A 282 16.51 1.58 4.98
C PHE A 282 17.15 2.14 3.71
N GLY A 283 17.50 1.28 2.80
CA GLY A 283 18.01 1.67 1.51
C GLY A 283 17.81 0.61 0.45
N MET A 284 17.69 1.06 -0.80
CA MET A 284 17.57 0.21 -1.98
C MET A 284 18.45 0.74 -3.10
N ASN A 285 19.09 -0.16 -3.84
CA ASN A 285 19.72 0.16 -5.12
C ASN A 285 19.01 -0.65 -6.21
N ALA A 286 18.55 0.04 -7.26
CA ALA A 286 17.88 -0.59 -8.39
C ALA A 286 18.49 -0.15 -9.73
N ASN A 287 18.71 -1.12 -10.61
CA ASN A 287 19.11 -0.90 -11.99
C ASN A 287 17.92 -1.21 -12.90
N VAL A 288 17.38 -0.20 -13.58
CA VAL A 288 16.13 -0.30 -14.33
C VAL A 288 16.41 -0.14 -15.82
N TYR A 289 15.91 -1.05 -16.63
CA TYR A 289 15.93 -0.88 -18.09
C TYR A 289 14.91 0.19 -18.51
N PRO A 290 15.25 1.06 -19.46
CA PRO A 290 14.34 2.13 -19.93
C PRO A 290 13.10 1.57 -20.62
N ASP A 291 13.26 0.46 -21.33
CA ASP A 291 12.17 -0.26 -21.99
C ASP A 291 11.95 -1.61 -21.33
N PRO A 292 10.83 -1.81 -20.66
CA PRO A 292 10.52 -3.09 -20.04
C PRO A 292 10.24 -4.22 -21.06
N ALA A 293 9.87 -3.89 -22.30
CA ALA A 293 9.63 -4.89 -23.35
C ALA A 293 10.96 -5.39 -23.95
N PHE A 294 11.96 -4.49 -24.07
CA PHE A 294 13.27 -4.79 -24.65
C PHE A 294 14.40 -4.54 -23.64
N PRO A 295 14.58 -5.40 -22.62
CA PRO A 295 15.52 -5.19 -21.52
C PRO A 295 16.97 -5.44 -21.92
N SER A 296 17.53 -4.52 -22.68
CA SER A 296 18.92 -4.58 -23.18
C SER A 296 19.59 -3.20 -23.07
N GLY A 297 20.92 -3.18 -23.16
CA GLY A 297 21.70 -1.93 -23.17
C GLY A 297 21.92 -1.29 -21.78
N PRO A 298 22.04 0.04 -21.75
CA PRO A 298 22.26 0.80 -20.53
C PRO A 298 21.05 0.75 -19.60
N VAL A 299 21.27 1.07 -18.31
CA VAL A 299 20.23 1.13 -17.29
C VAL A 299 20.29 2.44 -16.53
N THR A 300 19.12 2.91 -16.11
CA THR A 300 19.02 3.98 -15.13
C THR A 300 19.21 3.37 -13.73
N ARG A 301 20.04 4.02 -12.92
CA ARG A 301 20.39 3.58 -11.56
C ARG A 301 19.66 4.44 -10.54
N TYR A 302 18.85 3.79 -9.72
CA TYR A 302 18.12 4.39 -8.61
C TYR A 302 18.75 3.99 -7.30
N ARG A 303 18.91 4.94 -6.37
CA ARG A 303 19.44 4.72 -5.03
C ARG A 303 18.58 5.42 -4.00
N ASP A 304 17.76 4.64 -3.32
CA ASP A 304 16.94 5.12 -2.21
C ASP A 304 17.67 5.02 -0.89
N ARG A 305 17.53 6.07 -0.08
CA ARG A 305 17.94 6.10 1.33
C ARG A 305 16.80 6.70 2.12
N GLY A 306 16.32 5.96 3.11
CA GLY A 306 15.15 6.35 3.88
C GLY A 306 15.37 6.24 5.38
N ILE A 307 14.61 7.06 6.07
CA ILE A 307 14.39 6.96 7.52
C ILE A 307 12.88 6.88 7.76
N ASP A 308 12.49 6.15 8.78
CA ASP A 308 11.10 6.04 9.18
C ASP A 308 10.94 5.88 10.69
N THR A 309 9.77 6.22 11.17
CA THR A 309 9.42 6.02 12.58
C THR A 309 7.93 5.73 12.71
N GLN A 310 7.59 4.98 13.73
CA GLN A 310 6.22 4.71 14.16
C GLN A 310 6.12 4.85 15.67
N TYR A 311 5.06 5.50 16.13
CA TYR A 311 4.63 5.49 17.51
C TYR A 311 3.21 4.94 17.60
N GLN A 312 2.95 4.09 18.58
CA GLN A 312 1.61 3.56 18.87
C GLN A 312 1.32 3.67 20.38
N TYR A 313 0.09 4.06 20.69
CA TYR A 313 -0.52 3.89 22.01
C TYR A 313 -1.70 2.93 21.86
N LEU A 314 -1.62 1.79 22.53
CA LEU A 314 -2.52 0.66 22.36
C LEU A 314 -3.16 0.30 23.72
N LEU A 315 -4.20 1.03 24.11
CA LEU A 315 -4.94 0.76 25.33
C LEU A 315 -6.44 1.01 25.10
N ASP A 316 -7.25 -0.05 25.20
CA ASP A 316 -8.71 0.10 25.08
C ASP A 316 -9.23 1.14 26.10
N PRO A 317 -10.13 2.05 25.70
CA PRO A 317 -10.79 2.14 24.40
C PRO A 317 -10.05 2.98 23.33
N HIS A 318 -8.83 3.41 23.58
CA HIS A 318 -8.09 4.36 22.77
C HIS A 318 -6.94 3.69 22.02
N THR A 319 -6.85 3.91 20.71
CA THR A 319 -5.69 3.54 19.91
C THR A 319 -5.20 4.76 19.14
N VAL A 320 -3.93 5.07 19.27
CA VAL A 320 -3.25 6.13 18.50
C VAL A 320 -2.11 5.50 17.72
N THR A 321 -1.98 5.88 16.45
CA THR A 321 -0.80 5.53 15.63
C THR A 321 -0.31 6.79 14.93
N ALA A 322 0.99 7.07 15.05
CA ALA A 322 1.67 8.11 14.30
C ALA A 322 2.82 7.47 13.51
N GLN A 323 2.92 7.81 12.23
CA GLN A 323 3.92 7.27 11.30
C GLN A 323 4.56 8.42 10.52
N PHE A 324 5.86 8.31 10.32
CA PHE A 324 6.63 9.21 9.48
C PHE A 324 7.58 8.39 8.60
N SER A 325 7.77 8.80 7.37
CA SER A 325 8.83 8.31 6.48
C SER A 325 9.37 9.43 5.61
N TYR A 326 10.67 9.38 5.38
CA TYR A 326 11.36 10.24 4.42
C TYR A 326 12.30 9.39 3.57
N VAL A 327 12.21 9.54 2.26
CA VAL A 327 13.07 8.86 1.29
C VAL A 327 13.72 9.88 0.40
N ARG A 328 15.05 9.80 0.26
CA ARG A 328 15.81 10.50 -0.77
C ARG A 328 16.27 9.48 -1.80
N GLU A 329 15.87 9.70 -3.05
CA GLU A 329 16.32 8.94 -4.20
C GLU A 329 17.33 9.74 -5.01
N SER A 330 18.39 9.07 -5.45
CA SER A 330 19.35 9.59 -6.43
C SER A 330 19.25 8.76 -7.71
N ILE A 331 19.07 9.42 -8.84
CA ILE A 331 18.83 8.82 -10.15
C ILE A 331 20.02 9.16 -11.04
N HIS A 332 20.65 8.18 -11.70
CA HIS A 332 21.82 8.37 -12.54
C HIS A 332 21.72 7.62 -13.86
N GLY A 333 22.25 8.21 -14.93
CA GLY A 333 22.30 7.61 -16.26
C GLY A 333 20.98 7.71 -17.04
N GLY A 334 20.07 8.58 -16.61
CA GLY A 334 18.81 8.81 -17.30
C GLY A 334 18.97 9.43 -18.67
N ASP A 335 19.99 10.28 -18.87
CA ASP A 335 20.36 10.88 -20.14
C ASP A 335 20.81 9.83 -21.17
N VAL A 336 21.54 8.81 -20.73
CA VAL A 336 21.99 7.70 -21.60
C VAL A 336 20.84 6.76 -21.95
N THR A 337 19.87 6.64 -21.07
CA THR A 337 18.69 5.75 -21.25
C THR A 337 17.50 6.46 -21.89
N GLY A 338 17.54 7.79 -22.00
CA GLY A 338 16.45 8.60 -22.56
C GLY A 338 15.26 8.82 -21.61
N VAL A 339 15.34 8.39 -20.35
CA VAL A 339 14.27 8.62 -19.35
C VAL A 339 14.38 9.98 -18.66
N SER A 340 15.47 10.69 -18.88
CA SER A 340 15.78 11.98 -18.26
C SER A 340 16.64 12.81 -19.23
N ALA A 341 16.51 14.13 -19.22
CA ALA A 341 17.41 15.03 -19.93
C ALA A 341 18.75 15.20 -19.21
N SER A 342 18.78 14.93 -17.91
CA SER A 342 19.96 15.11 -17.05
C SER A 342 20.62 13.79 -16.70
N ALA A 343 21.96 13.78 -16.58
CA ALA A 343 22.74 12.61 -16.16
C ALA A 343 22.46 12.20 -14.71
N ALA A 344 22.05 13.15 -13.87
CA ALA A 344 21.74 12.93 -12.47
C ALA A 344 20.55 13.77 -12.02
N ASN A 345 19.60 13.10 -11.35
CA ASN A 345 18.42 13.70 -10.75
C ASN A 345 18.24 13.24 -9.31
N THR A 346 17.43 13.96 -8.56
CA THR A 346 17.04 13.62 -7.20
C THR A 346 15.53 13.69 -7.04
N LEU A 347 14.99 12.78 -6.22
CA LEU A 347 13.61 12.81 -5.76
C LEU A 347 13.61 12.67 -4.23
N ASN A 348 12.81 13.48 -3.55
CA ASN A 348 12.62 13.38 -2.12
C ASN A 348 11.13 13.20 -1.84
N GLN A 349 10.78 12.24 -1.00
CA GLN A 349 9.41 12.03 -0.59
C GLN A 349 9.32 11.96 0.93
N MET A 350 8.43 12.76 1.48
CA MET A 350 8.09 12.77 2.91
C MET A 350 6.62 12.39 3.08
N LYS A 351 6.33 11.57 4.07
CA LYS A 351 4.97 11.17 4.47
C LYS A 351 4.85 11.26 5.98
N LEU A 352 3.70 11.75 6.43
CA LEU A 352 3.33 11.81 7.83
C LEU A 352 1.86 11.36 7.94
N LYS A 353 1.54 10.48 8.87
CA LYS A 353 0.17 10.04 9.16
C LYS A 353 -0.02 9.97 10.67
N GLY A 354 -1.08 10.58 11.17
CA GLY A 354 -1.59 10.39 12.51
C GLY A 354 -3.00 9.80 12.45
N SER A 355 -3.28 8.79 13.26
CA SER A 355 -4.61 8.20 13.37
C SER A 355 -5.01 7.99 14.82
N TYR A 356 -6.31 8.14 15.08
CA TYR A 356 -6.94 7.86 16.36
C TYR A 356 -8.17 6.99 16.15
N VAL A 357 -8.31 5.96 16.95
CA VAL A 357 -9.45 5.04 16.90
C VAL A 357 -10.01 4.83 18.30
N TYR A 358 -11.32 4.99 18.43
CA TYR A 358 -12.05 4.78 19.67
C TYR A 358 -12.82 3.45 19.60
N ARG A 359 -12.57 2.55 20.56
CA ARG A 359 -13.20 1.22 20.69
C ARG A 359 -13.13 0.38 19.42
N ALA A 360 -12.10 0.57 18.58
CA ALA A 360 -11.98 -0.06 17.26
C ALA A 360 -13.21 0.14 16.34
N LYS A 361 -14.03 1.16 16.61
CA LYS A 361 -15.29 1.42 15.87
C LYS A 361 -15.31 2.75 15.16
N LEU A 362 -14.89 3.81 15.81
CA LEU A 362 -14.91 5.16 15.25
C LEU A 362 -13.51 5.73 15.26
N GLY A 363 -13.08 6.29 14.17
CA GLY A 363 -11.75 6.88 14.10
C GLY A 363 -11.59 7.89 13.00
N GLY A 364 -10.42 8.46 12.97
CA GLY A 364 -10.00 9.37 11.91
C GLY A 364 -8.50 9.36 11.75
N SER A 365 -8.04 9.82 10.62
CA SER A 365 -6.63 10.03 10.34
C SER A 365 -6.39 11.36 9.64
N LEU A 366 -5.20 11.88 9.80
CA LEU A 366 -4.68 13.01 9.04
C LEU A 366 -3.35 12.60 8.45
N SER A 367 -3.28 12.60 7.12
CA SER A 367 -2.03 12.33 6.40
C SER A 367 -1.54 13.60 5.70
N TYR A 368 -0.23 13.75 5.64
CA TYR A 368 0.45 14.75 4.85
C TYR A 368 1.53 14.08 4.01
N PHE A 369 1.65 14.52 2.77
CA PHE A 369 2.77 14.11 1.91
C PHE A 369 3.39 15.32 1.23
N LYS A 370 4.67 15.19 0.92
CA LYS A 370 5.41 16.14 0.11
C LYS A 370 6.43 15.39 -0.73
N THR A 371 6.38 15.61 -2.04
CA THR A 371 7.38 15.16 -3.00
C THR A 371 8.06 16.37 -3.59
N THR A 372 9.39 16.36 -3.70
CA THR A 372 10.20 17.40 -4.35
C THR A 372 11.33 16.75 -5.12
N GLY A 373 11.82 17.39 -6.18
CA GLY A 373 12.92 16.82 -6.95
C GLY A 373 13.59 17.79 -7.90
N SER A 374 14.55 17.28 -8.65
CA SER A 374 15.23 18.04 -9.71
C SER A 374 14.27 18.38 -10.82
N SER A 375 14.44 19.54 -11.43
CA SER A 375 13.76 19.87 -12.69
C SER A 375 14.37 19.09 -13.85
N ASP A 376 13.51 18.43 -14.64
CA ASP A 376 13.90 17.67 -15.82
C ASP A 376 12.72 17.56 -16.78
N SER A 377 12.85 18.15 -17.97
CA SER A 377 11.75 18.24 -18.94
C SER A 377 11.38 16.91 -19.59
N THR A 378 12.27 15.93 -19.57
CA THR A 378 11.99 14.58 -20.08
C THR A 378 11.33 13.71 -19.01
N ALA A 379 11.88 13.71 -17.79
CA ALA A 379 11.34 12.92 -16.68
C ALA A 379 10.01 13.47 -16.15
N TYR A 380 9.84 14.80 -16.20
CA TYR A 380 8.64 15.48 -15.67
C TYR A 380 8.10 16.48 -16.71
N PRO A 381 7.48 16.03 -17.80
CA PRO A 381 6.93 16.92 -18.80
C PRO A 381 5.80 17.76 -18.21
N GLY A 382 5.96 19.09 -18.25
CA GLY A 382 4.95 20.03 -17.75
C GLY A 382 3.77 20.23 -18.71
N LEU A 383 3.95 19.82 -19.97
CA LEU A 383 2.96 19.97 -21.03
C LEU A 383 2.83 18.65 -21.79
N GLN A 384 1.63 18.34 -22.21
CA GLN A 384 1.33 17.18 -23.06
C GLN A 384 0.55 17.65 -24.29
N ASP A 385 0.81 17.03 -25.44
CA ASP A 385 0.01 17.22 -26.64
C ASP A 385 -1.45 16.78 -26.36
N ASP A 386 -2.40 17.65 -26.67
CA ASP A 386 -3.84 17.39 -26.49
C ASP A 386 -4.44 16.57 -27.64
N GLY A 387 -3.62 16.13 -28.60
CA GLY A 387 -4.03 15.39 -29.79
C GLY A 387 -4.71 16.23 -30.87
N ALA A 388 -4.89 17.54 -30.62
CA ALA A 388 -5.47 18.50 -31.54
C ALA A 388 -4.45 19.55 -32.07
N GLY A 389 -3.17 19.34 -31.76
CA GLY A 389 -2.08 20.24 -32.09
C GLY A 389 -1.86 21.34 -31.04
N GLY A 390 -2.52 21.26 -29.89
CA GLY A 390 -2.32 22.10 -28.72
C GLY A 390 -1.51 21.39 -27.63
N MET A 391 -1.12 22.14 -26.59
CA MET A 391 -0.42 21.60 -25.43
C MET A 391 -1.23 21.91 -24.17
N THR A 392 -1.51 20.89 -23.39
CA THR A 392 -2.19 21.01 -22.09
C THR A 392 -1.23 20.80 -20.94
N VAL A 393 -1.46 21.50 -19.82
CA VAL A 393 -0.72 21.26 -18.58
C VAL A 393 -1.22 19.95 -17.95
N ILE A 394 -0.27 19.05 -17.64
CA ILE A 394 -0.57 17.81 -16.92
C ILE A 394 -0.54 18.11 -15.43
N PRO A 395 -1.69 18.18 -14.73
CA PRO A 395 -1.74 18.61 -13.34
C PRO A 395 -1.20 17.58 -12.34
N ILE A 396 -0.97 16.35 -12.78
CA ILE A 396 -0.64 15.23 -11.89
C ILE A 396 0.73 14.61 -12.16
N SER A 397 1.13 14.49 -13.43
CA SER A 397 2.36 13.80 -13.84
C SER A 397 3.49 14.74 -14.26
N GLY A 398 3.27 16.04 -14.17
CA GLY A 398 4.26 17.07 -14.50
C GLY A 398 3.87 18.39 -13.85
N SER A 399 4.69 19.39 -14.05
CA SER A 399 4.41 20.76 -13.65
C SER A 399 4.93 21.73 -14.70
N ALA A 400 4.44 22.97 -14.71
CA ALA A 400 4.98 24.01 -15.57
C ALA A 400 6.49 24.29 -15.34
N ALA A 401 7.02 23.88 -14.18
CA ALA A 401 8.43 23.95 -13.82
C ALA A 401 9.21 22.67 -14.15
N ASN A 402 8.59 21.68 -14.78
CA ASN A 402 9.20 20.39 -15.14
C ASN A 402 9.85 19.69 -13.94
N ASN A 403 9.18 19.68 -12.79
CA ASN A 403 9.63 19.01 -11.58
C ASN A 403 8.50 18.14 -10.96
N PRO A 404 8.83 17.18 -10.07
CA PRO A 404 7.85 16.29 -9.46
C PRO A 404 7.17 16.90 -8.23
N ASP A 405 7.28 18.20 -8.00
CA ASP A 405 6.87 18.84 -6.76
C ASP A 405 5.36 18.73 -6.54
N THR A 406 5.00 18.03 -5.47
CA THR A 406 3.62 17.76 -5.10
C THR A 406 3.52 17.72 -3.58
N GLN A 407 2.45 18.26 -3.02
CA GLN A 407 2.16 18.14 -1.59
C GLN A 407 0.67 18.13 -1.35
N GLY A 408 0.24 17.52 -0.26
CA GLY A 408 -1.17 17.49 0.06
C GLY A 408 -1.48 17.00 1.46
N TRP A 409 -2.71 17.25 1.87
CA TRP A 409 -3.31 16.78 3.11
C TRP A 409 -4.48 15.87 2.82
N ILE A 410 -4.60 14.79 3.60
CA ILE A 410 -5.68 13.82 3.48
C ILE A 410 -6.28 13.57 4.87
N PRO A 411 -7.25 14.41 5.31
CA PRO A 411 -8.09 14.07 6.44
C PRO A 411 -9.06 12.93 6.07
N GLU A 412 -9.27 12.03 7.01
CA GLU A 412 -10.18 10.92 6.91
C GLU A 412 -10.98 10.75 8.19
N LEU A 413 -12.26 10.42 8.06
CA LEU A 413 -13.10 9.91 9.13
C LEU A 413 -13.65 8.54 8.72
N PHE A 414 -13.70 7.60 9.65
CA PHE A 414 -14.22 6.27 9.37
C PHE A 414 -14.98 5.68 10.55
N TRP A 415 -15.86 4.74 10.23
CA TRP A 415 -16.69 4.03 11.16
C TRP A 415 -16.73 2.54 10.81
N SER A 416 -16.52 1.69 11.80
CA SER A 416 -16.59 0.23 11.71
C SER A 416 -17.73 -0.25 12.61
N PRO A 417 -18.97 -0.33 12.10
CA PRO A 417 -20.16 -0.69 12.88
C PRO A 417 -20.05 -2.08 13.50
N VAL A 418 -19.52 -3.00 12.74
CA VAL A 418 -19.22 -4.37 13.13
C VAL A 418 -17.84 -4.75 12.62
N GLN A 419 -17.28 -5.83 13.18
CA GLN A 419 -16.02 -6.37 12.70
C GLN A 419 -16.09 -6.66 11.20
N ASN A 420 -15.03 -6.38 10.47
CA ASN A 420 -14.89 -6.57 9.01
C ASN A 420 -15.74 -5.65 8.11
N VAL A 421 -16.44 -4.67 8.67
CA VAL A 421 -17.13 -3.63 7.90
C VAL A 421 -16.54 -2.27 8.24
N ARG A 422 -16.12 -1.52 7.23
CA ARG A 422 -15.60 -0.16 7.38
C ARG A 422 -16.24 0.76 6.34
N ALA A 423 -16.76 1.87 6.80
CA ALA A 423 -17.19 2.99 5.97
C ALA A 423 -16.32 4.21 6.31
N GLY A 424 -15.85 4.91 5.30
CA GLY A 424 -14.98 6.08 5.49
C GLY A 424 -15.25 7.18 4.48
N ILE A 425 -14.83 8.38 4.84
CA ILE A 425 -14.82 9.55 3.96
C ILE A 425 -13.43 10.16 4.03
N GLN A 426 -12.85 10.44 2.87
CA GLN A 426 -11.54 11.08 2.72
C GLN A 426 -11.69 12.37 1.91
N TYR A 427 -10.88 13.35 2.23
CA TYR A 427 -10.79 14.60 1.47
C TYR A 427 -9.31 14.84 1.09
N PHE A 428 -9.07 15.09 -0.18
CA PHE A 428 -7.73 15.39 -0.73
C PHE A 428 -7.61 16.89 -1.00
N LYS A 429 -6.55 17.48 -0.46
CA LYS A 429 -6.23 18.89 -0.69
C LYS A 429 -4.76 19.05 -1.01
#